data_ef0070ff87deaf7d51e2131bed55d96a
#
_entry.id   ef0070ff87deaf7d51e2131bed55d96a
#
_cell.length_a   1.000
_cell.length_b   1.000
_cell.length_c   1.000
_cell.angle_alpha   90.00
_cell.angle_beta   90.00
_cell.angle_gamma   90.00
#
_symmetry.space_group_name_H-M   'P 1'
#
loop_
_entity.id
_entity.type
_entity.pdbx_description
1 polymer ?
#
loop_
_entity_poly.entity_id
_entity_poly.type
_entity_poly.pdbx_seq_one_letter_code
_entity_poly.pdbx_strand_id
1 'polypeptide(L)'
;VKIKAWTVLLMSVYLTSCATPRTEKYQTLMDSVTAEKVSRIIRSDVIPFSGQKHGEIISRVSSAFLGTPYQADTLIGGPDTPEALVANFNGVDCFTLVDYVEALTRSHDKTTFLHNLAEVRYTHGNVDYLSRRHFFSDWFATRPRNARDVTPDISPDYVVVDKQLNRKPDGSEYIPGLGIHHRKINYISGNAITQQVLDRLKTGDYVGVYSPLEGLDVSHVGIVVRHDGQVWFRNASSLDANRKVVDSAFLEYMRAKPGIVVLRAE
;
A
#
# COMPACT_ATOMS: atom_id res chain seq x y z
N VAL A 1 38.61 70.85 -14.74
CA VAL A 1 38.50 69.39 -15.03
C VAL A 1 37.06 68.98 -14.68
N LYS A 2 36.22 68.67 -15.71
CA LYS A 2 34.81 68.24 -15.53
C LYS A 2 34.76 66.71 -15.53
N ILE A 3 34.35 66.12 -14.41
CA ILE A 3 34.12 64.68 -14.28
C ILE A 3 32.69 64.44 -14.69
N LYS A 4 32.44 63.64 -15.74
CA LYS A 4 31.15 63.16 -16.17
C LYS A 4 30.81 61.88 -15.37
N ALA A 5 29.78 61.91 -14.55
CA ALA A 5 29.23 60.71 -13.91
C ALA A 5 28.39 59.90 -14.93
N TRP A 6 28.75 58.63 -15.11
CA TRP A 6 27.94 57.69 -15.87
C TRP A 6 27.05 56.91 -14.89
N THR A 7 25.73 57.10 -15.03
CA THR A 7 24.73 56.32 -14.29
C THR A 7 24.49 55.01 -15.02
N VAL A 8 24.91 53.91 -14.43
CA VAL A 8 24.61 52.55 -14.95
C VAL A 8 23.23 52.14 -14.42
N LEU A 9 22.27 52.03 -15.34
CA LEU A 9 20.92 51.52 -15.03
C LEU A 9 20.94 50.00 -15.05
N LEU A 10 20.90 49.36 -13.87
CA LEU A 10 20.76 47.90 -13.71
C LEU A 10 19.31 47.53 -13.99
N MET A 11 19.06 46.93 -15.15
CA MET A 11 17.77 46.35 -15.52
C MET A 11 17.66 44.95 -14.97
N SER A 12 16.93 44.80 -13.85
CA SER A 12 16.64 43.46 -13.25
C SER A 12 15.61 42.74 -14.10
N VAL A 13 16.03 41.71 -14.83
CA VAL A 13 15.14 40.81 -15.56
C VAL A 13 14.57 39.79 -14.57
N TYR A 14 13.32 39.96 -14.18
CA TYR A 14 12.58 38.95 -13.46
C TYR A 14 12.18 37.83 -14.42
N LEU A 15 12.88 36.71 -14.35
CA LEU A 15 12.47 35.44 -15.00
C LEU A 15 11.29 34.88 -14.19
N THR A 16 10.07 35.18 -14.58
CA THR A 16 8.89 34.46 -14.13
C THR A 16 8.93 33.06 -14.76
N SER A 17 9.38 32.09 -13.99
CA SER A 17 9.25 30.66 -14.35
C SER A 17 7.76 30.31 -14.32
N CYS A 18 7.12 30.30 -15.48
CA CYS A 18 5.82 29.68 -15.67
C CYS A 18 6.03 28.16 -15.54
N ALA A 19 5.80 27.60 -14.36
CA ALA A 19 5.61 26.17 -14.21
C ALA A 19 4.37 25.79 -15.01
N THR A 20 4.54 25.22 -16.19
CA THR A 20 3.45 24.55 -16.93
C THR A 20 2.88 23.47 -16.04
N PRO A 21 1.55 23.46 -15.79
CA PRO A 21 0.94 22.36 -15.05
C PRO A 21 1.25 21.08 -15.81
N ARG A 22 1.87 20.11 -15.12
CA ARG A 22 2.12 18.77 -15.65
C ARG A 22 0.75 18.18 -15.92
N THR A 23 0.32 18.11 -17.17
CA THR A 23 -0.91 17.43 -17.57
C THR A 23 -0.74 15.97 -17.15
N GLU A 24 -1.48 15.55 -16.13
CA GLU A 24 -1.54 14.14 -15.72
C GLU A 24 -2.03 13.34 -16.94
N LYS A 25 -1.25 12.33 -17.32
CA LYS A 25 -1.54 11.51 -18.50
C LYS A 25 -2.64 10.48 -18.26
N TYR A 26 -3.27 10.49 -17.08
CA TYR A 26 -4.27 9.51 -16.65
C TYR A 26 -5.45 10.21 -15.98
N GLN A 27 -6.58 9.52 -15.92
CA GLN A 27 -7.77 9.99 -15.20
C GLN A 27 -7.65 9.66 -13.71
N THR A 28 -7.99 10.64 -12.86
CA THR A 28 -8.14 10.45 -11.41
C THR A 28 -9.62 10.41 -11.05
N LEU A 29 -10.05 9.37 -10.33
CA LEU A 29 -11.43 9.16 -9.91
C LEU A 29 -11.51 9.12 -8.38
N MET A 30 -12.14 10.14 -7.80
CA MET A 30 -12.39 10.27 -6.38
C MET A 30 -13.67 11.08 -6.17
N ASP A 31 -14.64 10.52 -5.48
CA ASP A 31 -15.88 11.24 -5.14
C ASP A 31 -15.68 12.24 -3.99
N SER A 32 -16.68 13.09 -3.76
CA SER A 32 -16.64 14.11 -2.72
C SER A 32 -16.58 13.50 -1.31
N VAL A 33 -17.26 12.38 -1.08
CA VAL A 33 -17.29 11.68 0.22
C VAL A 33 -15.90 11.14 0.56
N THR A 34 -15.25 10.51 -0.42
CA THR A 34 -13.86 10.04 -0.29
C THR A 34 -12.90 11.21 -0.06
N ALA A 35 -13.05 12.31 -0.81
CA ALA A 35 -12.21 13.51 -0.67
C ALA A 35 -12.31 14.14 0.74
N GLU A 36 -13.51 14.17 1.31
CA GLU A 36 -13.74 14.65 2.69
C GLU A 36 -13.12 13.71 3.71
N LYS A 37 -13.29 12.37 3.55
CA LYS A 37 -12.68 11.37 4.43
C LYS A 37 -11.16 11.45 4.40
N VAL A 38 -10.54 11.57 3.21
CA VAL A 38 -9.09 11.78 3.05
C VAL A 38 -8.63 13.00 3.86
N SER A 39 -9.29 14.15 3.64
CA SER A 39 -8.93 15.41 4.32
C SER A 39 -9.09 15.31 5.84
N ARG A 40 -10.14 14.63 6.31
CA ARG A 40 -10.39 14.41 7.73
C ARG A 40 -9.31 13.51 8.35
N ILE A 41 -9.04 12.35 7.76
CA ILE A 41 -8.04 11.39 8.28
C ILE A 41 -6.66 12.06 8.36
N ILE A 42 -6.25 12.78 7.32
CA ILE A 42 -4.97 13.47 7.33
C ILE A 42 -4.89 14.48 8.49
N ARG A 43 -5.95 15.29 8.71
CA ARG A 43 -5.97 16.29 9.78
C ARG A 43 -6.04 15.70 11.19
N SER A 44 -6.78 14.57 11.37
CA SER A 44 -7.00 13.99 12.69
C SER A 44 -6.00 12.91 13.07
N ASP A 45 -5.50 12.12 12.10
CA ASP A 45 -4.78 10.87 12.38
C ASP A 45 -3.34 10.85 11.83
N VAL A 46 -2.98 11.80 10.95
CA VAL A 46 -1.62 11.89 10.38
C VAL A 46 -0.87 13.10 10.93
N ILE A 47 -1.33 14.32 10.64
CA ILE A 47 -0.60 15.56 10.95
C ILE A 47 -0.26 15.68 12.45
N PRO A 48 -1.19 15.46 13.41
CA PRO A 48 -0.90 15.59 14.83
C PRO A 48 0.09 14.55 15.34
N PHE A 49 0.30 13.47 14.60
CA PHE A 49 1.11 12.32 14.99
C PHE A 49 2.35 12.12 14.11
N SER A 50 2.72 13.08 13.28
CA SER A 50 3.85 13.00 12.35
C SER A 50 5.21 12.71 13.00
N GLY A 51 5.35 12.96 14.32
CA GLY A 51 6.56 12.61 15.09
C GLY A 51 6.55 11.18 15.68
N GLN A 52 5.48 10.42 15.52
CA GLN A 52 5.38 9.04 16.01
C GLN A 52 6.07 8.06 15.03
N LYS A 53 6.29 6.81 15.51
CA LYS A 53 6.78 5.74 14.65
C LYS A 53 5.76 5.48 13.53
N HIS A 54 6.24 5.21 12.32
CA HIS A 54 5.38 5.01 11.15
C HIS A 54 4.29 3.96 11.38
N GLY A 55 4.62 2.82 12.02
CA GLY A 55 3.64 1.79 12.36
C GLY A 55 2.49 2.26 13.26
N GLU A 56 2.72 3.20 14.17
CA GLU A 56 1.66 3.79 15.00
C GLU A 56 0.73 4.67 14.17
N ILE A 57 1.28 5.39 13.18
CA ILE A 57 0.48 6.19 12.24
C ILE A 57 -0.36 5.25 11.35
N ILE A 58 0.21 4.16 10.85
CA ILE A 58 -0.51 3.11 10.10
C ILE A 58 -1.69 2.58 10.93
N SER A 59 -1.48 2.27 12.21
CA SER A 59 -2.54 1.79 13.10
C SER A 59 -3.68 2.80 13.25
N ARG A 60 -3.35 4.09 13.45
CA ARG A 60 -4.35 5.16 13.56
C ARG A 60 -5.14 5.34 12.27
N VAL A 61 -4.43 5.53 11.16
CA VAL A 61 -5.03 5.74 9.84
C VAL A 61 -5.93 4.55 9.47
N SER A 62 -5.46 3.33 9.68
CA SER A 62 -6.24 2.13 9.38
C SER A 62 -7.49 1.98 10.25
N SER A 63 -7.50 2.53 11.47
CA SER A 63 -8.68 2.51 12.34
C SER A 63 -9.86 3.30 11.76
N ALA A 64 -9.58 4.34 10.98
CA ALA A 64 -10.61 5.13 10.30
C ALA A 64 -11.38 4.35 9.22
N PHE A 65 -10.89 3.17 8.82
CA PHE A 65 -11.54 2.28 7.86
C PHE A 65 -12.38 1.18 8.53
N LEU A 66 -12.30 1.00 9.85
CA LEU A 66 -13.11 -0.02 10.54
C LEU A 66 -14.59 0.14 10.20
N GLY A 67 -15.25 -0.96 9.82
CA GLY A 67 -16.64 -0.98 9.39
C GLY A 67 -16.86 -0.58 7.91
N THR A 68 -15.87 -0.11 7.18
CA THR A 68 -15.98 0.16 5.73
C THR A 68 -16.36 -1.13 5.01
N PRO A 69 -17.39 -1.12 4.14
CA PRO A 69 -17.83 -2.31 3.41
C PRO A 69 -16.70 -2.93 2.58
N TYR A 70 -16.68 -4.26 2.50
CA TYR A 70 -15.85 -4.97 1.53
C TYR A 70 -16.42 -4.80 0.12
N GLN A 71 -15.60 -4.37 -0.80
CA GLN A 71 -15.95 -4.23 -2.22
C GLN A 71 -14.75 -4.62 -3.08
N ALA A 72 -14.88 -5.72 -3.83
CA ALA A 72 -13.90 -6.12 -4.83
C ALA A 72 -14.04 -5.29 -6.12
N ASP A 73 -13.02 -5.37 -6.98
CA ASP A 73 -13.05 -4.85 -8.35
C ASP A 73 -13.36 -3.34 -8.46
N THR A 74 -12.88 -2.55 -7.50
CA THR A 74 -13.07 -1.08 -7.49
C THR A 74 -12.08 -0.33 -8.37
N LEU A 75 -10.98 -0.96 -8.81
CA LEU A 75 -9.99 -0.35 -9.68
C LEU A 75 -10.42 -0.44 -11.14
N ILE A 76 -10.05 0.57 -11.91
CA ILE A 76 -10.33 0.67 -13.35
C ILE A 76 -9.02 0.58 -14.10
N GLY A 77 -8.96 -0.34 -15.05
CA GLY A 77 -7.82 -0.62 -15.91
C GLY A 77 -7.74 -2.10 -16.26
N GLY A 78 -7.15 -2.40 -17.40
CA GLY A 78 -7.02 -3.77 -17.90
C GLY A 78 -6.32 -3.79 -19.25
N PRO A 79 -6.17 -4.97 -19.88
CA PRO A 79 -5.51 -5.08 -21.19
C PRO A 79 -6.12 -4.17 -22.27
N ASP A 80 -7.46 -4.00 -22.25
CA ASP A 80 -8.20 -3.23 -23.24
C ASP A 80 -8.88 -1.98 -22.64
N THR A 81 -8.57 -1.65 -21.38
CA THR A 81 -9.18 -0.53 -20.67
C THR A 81 -8.07 0.36 -20.10
N PRO A 82 -8.04 1.65 -20.46
CA PRO A 82 -7.07 2.58 -19.87
C PRO A 82 -7.12 2.59 -18.35
N GLU A 83 -5.94 2.62 -17.74
CA GLU A 83 -5.80 2.69 -16.29
C GLU A 83 -6.24 4.04 -15.76
N ALA A 84 -6.97 4.04 -14.65
CA ALA A 84 -7.31 5.24 -13.90
C ALA A 84 -6.81 5.15 -12.45
N LEU A 85 -6.37 6.27 -11.89
CA LEU A 85 -6.07 6.36 -10.46
C LEU A 85 -7.37 6.48 -9.68
N VAL A 86 -7.82 5.36 -9.11
CA VAL A 86 -9.05 5.31 -8.32
C VAL A 86 -8.74 5.43 -6.84
N ALA A 87 -9.44 6.36 -6.17
CA ALA A 87 -9.55 6.45 -4.71
C ALA A 87 -11.03 6.34 -4.32
N ASN A 88 -11.40 5.25 -3.64
CA ASN A 88 -12.77 4.97 -3.20
C ASN A 88 -12.77 4.47 -1.74
N PHE A 89 -13.28 5.30 -0.81
CA PHE A 89 -13.38 4.96 0.61
C PHE A 89 -14.79 4.53 1.02
N ASN A 90 -15.69 4.33 0.07
CA ASN A 90 -17.03 3.80 0.33
C ASN A 90 -17.05 2.27 0.38
N GLY A 91 -16.06 1.63 -0.24
CA GLY A 91 -15.83 0.20 -0.20
C GLY A 91 -14.39 -0.12 -0.57
N VAL A 92 -13.79 -1.10 0.08
CA VAL A 92 -12.40 -1.51 -0.11
C VAL A 92 -12.29 -3.03 -0.17
N ASP A 93 -11.34 -3.53 -0.94
CA ASP A 93 -10.81 -4.88 -0.78
C ASP A 93 -9.55 -4.87 0.11
N CYS A 94 -8.95 -6.04 0.30
CA CYS A 94 -7.80 -6.16 1.18
C CYS A 94 -6.58 -5.40 0.67
N PHE A 95 -6.36 -5.34 -0.64
CA PHE A 95 -5.18 -4.70 -1.22
C PHE A 95 -5.36 -3.18 -1.35
N THR A 96 -6.52 -2.72 -1.78
CA THR A 96 -6.83 -1.28 -1.83
C THR A 96 -6.82 -0.65 -0.44
N LEU A 97 -7.24 -1.39 0.61
CA LEU A 97 -7.12 -0.93 2.00
C LEU A 97 -5.66 -0.61 2.37
N VAL A 98 -4.72 -1.53 2.12
CA VAL A 98 -3.31 -1.30 2.50
C VAL A 98 -2.67 -0.22 1.63
N ASP A 99 -3.02 -0.12 0.34
CA ASP A 99 -2.60 0.98 -0.53
C ASP A 99 -3.02 2.36 0.03
N TYR A 100 -4.31 2.49 0.39
CA TYR A 100 -4.85 3.74 0.92
C TYR A 100 -4.23 4.12 2.26
N VAL A 101 -4.06 3.14 3.15
CA VAL A 101 -3.45 3.39 4.47
C VAL A 101 -2.02 3.88 4.30
N GLU A 102 -1.19 3.18 3.51
CA GLU A 102 0.20 3.59 3.31
C GLU A 102 0.32 4.95 2.63
N ALA A 103 -0.50 5.24 1.61
CA ALA A 103 -0.52 6.53 0.95
C ALA A 103 -0.92 7.67 1.90
N LEU A 104 -1.93 7.47 2.76
CA LEU A 104 -2.39 8.45 3.72
C LEU A 104 -1.31 8.81 4.74
N THR A 105 -0.57 7.80 5.25
CA THR A 105 0.47 8.03 6.27
C THR A 105 1.58 8.98 5.84
N ARG A 106 1.80 9.08 4.53
CA ARG A 106 2.82 9.93 3.88
C ARG A 106 2.28 11.30 3.43
N SER A 107 1.00 11.59 3.70
CA SER A 107 0.29 12.72 3.10
C SER A 107 -0.01 13.82 4.09
N HIS A 108 -0.04 15.06 3.62
CA HIS A 108 -0.42 16.23 4.41
C HIS A 108 -1.67 16.97 3.86
N ASP A 109 -2.09 16.62 2.64
CA ASP A 109 -3.33 17.09 2.02
C ASP A 109 -3.83 16.09 0.95
N LYS A 110 -4.95 16.43 0.32
CA LYS A 110 -5.56 15.63 -0.74
C LYS A 110 -4.67 15.45 -1.97
N THR A 111 -3.92 16.47 -2.34
CA THR A 111 -3.04 16.45 -3.54
C THR A 111 -1.87 15.49 -3.30
N THR A 112 -1.23 15.61 -2.15
CA THR A 112 -0.15 14.70 -1.75
C THR A 112 -0.64 13.28 -1.54
N PHE A 113 -1.89 13.08 -1.07
CA PHE A 113 -2.48 11.75 -0.99
C PHE A 113 -2.60 11.10 -2.37
N LEU A 114 -3.12 11.78 -3.37
CA LEU A 114 -3.23 11.23 -4.73
C LEU A 114 -1.86 10.92 -5.33
N HIS A 115 -0.89 11.81 -5.14
CA HIS A 115 0.49 11.56 -5.55
C HIS A 115 1.07 10.31 -4.86
N ASN A 116 0.97 10.22 -3.53
CA ASN A 116 1.47 9.09 -2.76
C ASN A 116 0.72 7.79 -3.10
N LEU A 117 -0.58 7.86 -3.40
CA LEU A 117 -1.34 6.70 -3.85
C LEU A 117 -0.82 6.16 -5.18
N ALA A 118 -0.46 7.04 -6.12
CA ALA A 118 0.18 6.64 -7.36
C ALA A 118 1.54 5.97 -7.10
N GLU A 119 2.38 6.54 -6.22
CA GLU A 119 3.69 5.96 -5.87
C GLU A 119 3.56 4.60 -5.15
N VAL A 120 2.59 4.45 -4.25
CA VAL A 120 2.36 3.19 -3.51
C VAL A 120 1.84 2.10 -4.43
N ARG A 121 0.84 2.40 -5.27
CA ARG A 121 0.14 1.42 -6.10
C ARG A 121 0.86 1.06 -7.39
N TYR A 122 1.65 1.98 -7.95
CA TYR A 122 2.29 1.81 -9.25
C TYR A 122 3.81 1.96 -9.15
N THR A 123 4.51 1.20 -9.95
CA THR A 123 5.97 1.33 -10.08
C THR A 123 6.31 2.72 -10.63
N HIS A 124 7.15 3.47 -9.88
CA HIS A 124 7.54 4.85 -10.19
C HIS A 124 6.35 5.81 -10.38
N GLY A 125 5.22 5.56 -9.70
CA GLY A 125 4.02 6.38 -9.84
C GLY A 125 3.43 6.41 -11.25
N ASN A 126 3.84 5.49 -12.13
CA ASN A 126 3.35 5.40 -13.50
C ASN A 126 1.98 4.71 -13.53
N VAL A 127 0.90 5.50 -13.58
CA VAL A 127 -0.47 4.98 -13.59
C VAL A 127 -0.75 4.29 -14.92
N ASP A 128 -0.51 2.99 -14.93
CA ASP A 128 -0.66 2.09 -16.07
C ASP A 128 -0.93 0.67 -15.55
N TYR A 129 -1.76 -0.11 -16.27
CA TYR A 129 -2.18 -1.44 -15.82
C TYR A 129 -1.02 -2.39 -15.55
N LEU A 130 -0.01 -2.42 -16.42
CA LEU A 130 1.16 -3.30 -16.26
C LEU A 130 2.19 -2.74 -15.27
N SER A 131 2.10 -1.46 -14.92
CA SER A 131 2.91 -0.82 -13.87
C SER A 131 2.29 -0.95 -12.47
N ARG A 132 1.03 -1.42 -12.37
CA ARG A 132 0.39 -1.68 -11.06
C ARG A 132 1.17 -2.75 -10.31
N ARG A 133 1.35 -2.58 -9.00
CA ARG A 133 1.92 -3.62 -8.12
C ARG A 133 0.86 -4.68 -7.86
N HIS A 134 0.78 -5.67 -8.74
CA HIS A 134 -0.26 -6.70 -8.71
C HIS A 134 -0.05 -7.74 -7.61
N PHE A 135 1.19 -7.88 -7.12
CA PHE A 135 1.57 -8.84 -6.09
C PHE A 135 2.01 -8.13 -4.82
N PHE A 136 1.67 -8.70 -3.67
CA PHE A 136 2.08 -8.14 -2.38
C PHE A 136 3.60 -8.03 -2.26
N SER A 137 4.31 -9.00 -2.81
CA SER A 137 5.78 -9.00 -2.85
C SER A 137 6.38 -7.92 -3.75
N ASP A 138 5.61 -7.26 -4.63
CA ASP A 138 6.10 -6.10 -5.39
C ASP A 138 6.45 -4.93 -4.48
N TRP A 139 5.86 -4.88 -3.28
CA TRP A 139 6.13 -3.84 -2.30
C TRP A 139 7.58 -3.84 -1.82
N PHE A 140 8.24 -5.01 -1.75
CA PHE A 140 9.65 -5.09 -1.37
C PHE A 140 10.61 -5.36 -2.53
N ALA A 141 10.14 -5.98 -3.61
CA ALA A 141 10.99 -6.40 -4.70
C ALA A 141 11.17 -5.33 -5.77
N THR A 142 10.21 -4.41 -5.93
CA THR A 142 10.21 -3.37 -6.97
C THR A 142 10.57 -2.02 -6.38
N ARG A 143 11.60 -1.35 -6.92
CA ARG A 143 11.99 0.00 -6.49
C ARG A 143 11.15 1.08 -7.17
N PRO A 144 10.87 2.24 -6.50
CA PRO A 144 11.08 2.46 -5.07
C PRO A 144 10.23 1.49 -4.25
N ARG A 145 10.74 1.04 -3.10
CA ARG A 145 10.04 0.08 -2.25
C ARG A 145 9.02 0.78 -1.35
N ASN A 146 7.90 0.11 -1.10
CA ASN A 146 6.95 0.52 -0.06
C ASN A 146 7.35 -0.04 1.31
N ALA A 147 7.96 -1.23 1.31
CA ALA A 147 8.30 -1.96 2.52
C ALA A 147 9.50 -2.88 2.30
N ARG A 148 10.06 -3.39 3.38
CA ARG A 148 11.03 -4.49 3.37
C ARG A 148 10.40 -5.78 3.89
N ASP A 149 10.85 -6.92 3.38
CA ASP A 149 10.49 -8.24 3.92
C ASP A 149 11.19 -8.44 5.26
N VAL A 150 10.42 -8.57 6.34
CA VAL A 150 10.89 -8.82 7.70
C VAL A 150 10.56 -10.24 8.16
N THR A 151 10.01 -11.08 7.32
CA THR A 151 9.65 -12.47 7.64
C THR A 151 10.81 -13.22 8.30
N PRO A 152 12.08 -13.15 7.76
CA PRO A 152 13.23 -13.79 8.40
C PRO A 152 13.60 -13.21 9.78
N ASP A 153 13.28 -11.92 10.03
CA ASP A 153 13.53 -11.28 11.32
C ASP A 153 12.50 -11.71 12.38
N ILE A 154 11.29 -12.10 11.93
CA ILE A 154 10.17 -12.49 12.80
C ILE A 154 10.36 -13.92 13.30
N SER A 155 10.79 -14.86 12.46
CA SER A 155 11.01 -16.25 12.84
C SER A 155 12.24 -16.84 12.15
N PRO A 156 13.12 -17.54 12.88
CA PRO A 156 14.22 -18.29 12.27
C PRO A 156 13.72 -19.52 11.49
N ASP A 157 12.49 -19.98 11.77
CA ASP A 157 11.86 -21.16 11.14
C ASP A 157 11.05 -20.78 9.89
N TYR A 158 11.42 -19.67 9.25
CA TYR A 158 10.79 -19.30 7.98
C TYR A 158 11.18 -20.26 6.86
N VAL A 159 10.27 -20.42 5.91
CA VAL A 159 10.46 -21.25 4.71
C VAL A 159 10.69 -20.35 3.52
N VAL A 160 11.62 -20.75 2.65
CA VAL A 160 11.89 -20.05 1.38
C VAL A 160 11.34 -20.88 0.23
N VAL A 161 10.56 -20.24 -0.65
CA VAL A 161 10.05 -20.88 -1.87
C VAL A 161 10.34 -20.03 -3.09
N ASP A 162 10.61 -20.67 -4.22
CA ASP A 162 10.68 -20.00 -5.52
C ASP A 162 9.30 -20.04 -6.17
N LYS A 163 8.82 -18.88 -6.61
CA LYS A 163 7.52 -18.69 -7.27
C LYS A 163 7.71 -18.24 -8.70
N GLN A 164 6.80 -18.64 -9.57
CA GLN A 164 6.63 -18.10 -10.92
C GLN A 164 5.36 -17.24 -10.93
N LEU A 165 5.45 -16.05 -10.30
CA LEU A 165 4.29 -15.16 -10.14
C LEU A 165 3.67 -14.85 -11.51
N ASN A 166 2.36 -14.69 -11.53
CA ASN A 166 1.52 -14.47 -12.70
C ASN A 166 1.20 -15.73 -13.52
N ARG A 167 1.81 -16.90 -13.24
CA ARG A 167 1.57 -18.12 -14.00
C ARG A 167 0.39 -18.91 -13.42
N LYS A 168 -0.65 -19.13 -14.24
CA LYS A 168 -1.74 -20.06 -13.90
C LYS A 168 -1.33 -21.53 -14.08
N PRO A 169 -2.08 -22.47 -13.48
CA PRO A 169 -1.80 -23.91 -13.66
C PRO A 169 -1.86 -24.39 -15.11
N ASP A 170 -2.67 -23.75 -15.96
CA ASP A 170 -2.78 -24.06 -17.40
C ASP A 170 -1.67 -23.40 -18.24
N GLY A 171 -0.75 -22.66 -17.61
CA GLY A 171 0.34 -21.96 -18.25
C GLY A 171 0.00 -20.54 -18.75
N SER A 172 -1.26 -20.12 -18.70
CA SER A 172 -1.66 -18.74 -18.98
C SER A 172 -1.30 -17.78 -17.85
N GLU A 173 -1.53 -16.48 -18.05
CA GLU A 173 -1.24 -15.43 -17.07
C GLU A 173 -2.50 -15.03 -16.29
N TYR A 174 -2.34 -14.69 -14.99
CA TYR A 174 -3.39 -14.03 -14.20
C TYR A 174 -3.62 -12.61 -14.70
N ILE A 175 -2.52 -11.89 -14.98
CA ILE A 175 -2.47 -10.52 -15.48
C ILE A 175 -1.89 -10.58 -16.89
N PRO A 176 -2.74 -10.57 -17.94
CA PRO A 176 -2.28 -10.72 -19.33
C PRO A 176 -1.30 -9.61 -19.72
N GLY A 177 -0.16 -10.00 -20.29
CA GLY A 177 0.86 -9.09 -20.77
C GLY A 177 1.90 -8.65 -19.72
N LEU A 178 1.71 -9.01 -18.43
CA LEU A 178 2.67 -8.70 -17.38
C LEU A 178 3.93 -9.59 -17.45
N GLY A 179 3.80 -10.81 -17.99
CA GLY A 179 4.88 -11.79 -18.00
C GLY A 179 5.00 -12.56 -16.69
N ILE A 180 5.90 -13.56 -16.68
CA ILE A 180 6.14 -14.41 -15.51
C ILE A 180 7.30 -13.83 -14.71
N HIS A 181 7.08 -13.60 -13.43
CA HIS A 181 8.07 -13.04 -12.51
C HIS A 181 8.59 -14.11 -11.54
N HIS A 182 9.86 -14.49 -11.67
CA HIS A 182 10.51 -15.35 -10.70
C HIS A 182 10.75 -14.57 -9.40
N ARG A 183 10.24 -15.10 -8.27
CA ARG A 183 10.31 -14.45 -6.98
C ARG A 183 10.56 -15.44 -5.86
N LYS A 184 11.58 -15.16 -5.02
CA LYS A 184 11.73 -15.86 -3.72
C LYS A 184 10.77 -15.23 -2.73
N ILE A 185 9.97 -16.08 -2.08
CA ILE A 185 9.04 -15.69 -1.03
C ILE A 185 9.46 -16.37 0.27
N ASN A 186 9.66 -15.57 1.31
CA ASN A 186 9.85 -16.04 2.67
C ASN A 186 8.49 -16.06 3.36
N TYR A 187 8.13 -17.18 4.01
CA TYR A 187 6.90 -17.25 4.80
C TYR A 187 7.09 -18.06 6.07
N ILE A 188 6.30 -17.77 7.08
CA ILE A 188 6.20 -18.55 8.32
C ILE A 188 4.95 -19.43 8.19
N SER A 189 5.11 -20.75 8.31
CA SER A 189 3.96 -21.67 8.25
C SER A 189 2.94 -21.37 9.34
N GLY A 190 1.64 -21.53 9.05
CA GLY A 190 0.57 -21.19 9.99
C GLY A 190 0.71 -21.94 11.33
N ASN A 191 1.08 -23.22 11.29
CA ASN A 191 1.33 -24.04 12.48
C ASN A 191 2.61 -23.66 13.26
N ALA A 192 3.53 -22.90 12.65
CA ALA A 192 4.73 -22.38 13.30
C ALA A 192 4.52 -21.00 13.95
N ILE A 193 3.32 -20.42 13.85
CA ILE A 193 2.99 -19.14 14.48
C ILE A 193 2.79 -19.38 15.99
N THR A 194 3.78 -18.98 16.77
CA THR A 194 3.82 -19.09 18.24
C THR A 194 3.68 -17.71 18.89
N GLN A 195 3.61 -17.67 20.23
CA GLN A 195 3.67 -16.42 20.97
C GLN A 195 4.94 -15.65 20.67
N GLN A 196 6.09 -16.31 20.47
CA GLN A 196 7.35 -15.65 20.11
C GLN A 196 7.27 -14.92 18.76
N VAL A 197 6.55 -15.50 17.78
CA VAL A 197 6.27 -14.83 16.49
C VAL A 197 5.42 -13.59 16.74
N LEU A 198 4.36 -13.70 17.54
CA LEU A 198 3.50 -12.55 17.88
C LEU A 198 4.28 -11.42 18.56
N ASP A 199 5.21 -11.75 19.46
CA ASP A 199 6.00 -10.78 20.21
C ASP A 199 6.96 -9.97 19.32
N ARG A 200 7.41 -10.56 18.18
CA ARG A 200 8.30 -9.91 17.22
C ARG A 200 7.56 -9.10 16.14
N LEU A 201 6.27 -9.37 15.93
CA LEU A 201 5.43 -8.53 15.08
C LEU A 201 5.32 -7.14 15.68
N LYS A 202 5.32 -6.12 14.84
CA LYS A 202 5.13 -4.72 15.26
C LYS A 202 3.81 -4.18 14.75
N THR A 203 3.22 -3.29 15.53
CA THR A 203 2.09 -2.47 15.06
C THR A 203 2.45 -1.81 13.73
N GLY A 204 1.56 -1.91 12.75
CA GLY A 204 1.76 -1.38 11.40
C GLY A 204 2.51 -2.31 10.44
N ASP A 205 2.93 -3.52 10.87
CA ASP A 205 3.43 -4.51 9.92
C ASP A 205 2.29 -4.91 8.96
N TYR A 206 2.57 -4.95 7.68
CA TYR A 206 1.67 -5.49 6.67
C TYR A 206 1.86 -7.00 6.58
N VAL A 207 0.77 -7.76 6.59
CA VAL A 207 0.82 -9.21 6.58
C VAL A 207 0.02 -9.76 5.42
N GLY A 208 0.68 -10.59 4.60
CA GLY A 208 0.05 -11.39 3.57
C GLY A 208 -0.18 -12.83 4.02
N VAL A 209 -1.35 -13.37 3.75
CA VAL A 209 -1.61 -14.81 3.91
C VAL A 209 -0.96 -15.54 2.74
N TYR A 210 0.08 -16.33 3.02
CA TYR A 210 0.82 -17.07 2.00
C TYR A 210 -0.11 -17.94 1.15
N SER A 211 0.06 -17.90 -0.17
CA SER A 211 -0.64 -18.77 -1.12
C SER A 211 0.26 -19.92 -1.56
N PRO A 212 -0.17 -21.19 -1.48
CA PRO A 212 0.57 -22.33 -2.02
C PRO A 212 0.55 -22.40 -3.55
N LEU A 213 -0.33 -21.65 -4.23
CA LEU A 213 -0.39 -21.59 -5.69
C LEU A 213 0.89 -20.99 -6.27
N GLU A 214 1.47 -21.63 -7.28
CA GLU A 214 2.77 -21.24 -7.85
C GLU A 214 2.78 -19.80 -8.37
N GLY A 215 1.73 -19.37 -9.02
CA GLY A 215 1.62 -18.04 -9.64
C GLY A 215 1.20 -16.92 -8.71
N LEU A 216 0.97 -17.18 -7.42
CA LEU A 216 0.55 -16.20 -6.42
C LEU A 216 1.46 -16.24 -5.20
N ASP A 217 1.77 -15.08 -4.65
CA ASP A 217 2.52 -14.95 -3.39
C ASP A 217 1.60 -15.06 -2.18
N VAL A 218 0.51 -14.30 -2.17
CA VAL A 218 -0.48 -14.27 -1.08
C VAL A 218 -1.90 -14.34 -1.61
N SER A 219 -2.84 -14.77 -0.77
CA SER A 219 -4.28 -14.82 -1.08
C SER A 219 -5.08 -13.72 -0.39
N HIS A 220 -4.51 -13.05 0.62
CA HIS A 220 -5.15 -12.00 1.39
C HIS A 220 -4.10 -11.14 2.08
N VAL A 221 -4.41 -9.88 2.36
CA VAL A 221 -3.51 -8.95 3.06
C VAL A 221 -4.23 -8.15 4.13
N GLY A 222 -3.47 -7.65 5.10
CA GLY A 222 -3.96 -6.77 6.15
C GLY A 222 -2.82 -6.22 6.99
N ILE A 223 -3.15 -5.71 8.17
CA ILE A 223 -2.26 -4.92 9.02
C ILE A 223 -2.26 -5.48 10.44
N VAL A 224 -1.07 -5.61 11.03
CA VAL A 224 -0.93 -5.92 12.45
C VAL A 224 -1.29 -4.68 13.27
N VAL A 225 -2.25 -4.83 14.17
CA VAL A 225 -2.57 -3.81 15.17
C VAL A 225 -2.59 -4.43 16.57
N ARG A 226 -2.33 -3.61 17.60
CA ARG A 226 -2.33 -4.05 18.99
C ARG A 226 -3.28 -3.18 19.80
N HIS A 227 -4.25 -3.80 20.45
CA HIS A 227 -5.12 -3.18 21.44
C HIS A 227 -5.62 -4.24 22.42
N ASP A 228 -6.09 -3.82 23.57
CA ASP A 228 -6.62 -4.68 24.63
C ASP A 228 -5.65 -5.82 25.04
N GLY A 229 -4.34 -5.56 24.97
CA GLY A 229 -3.30 -6.54 25.30
C GLY A 229 -3.13 -7.67 24.27
N GLN A 230 -3.76 -7.59 23.10
CA GLN A 230 -3.76 -8.62 22.07
C GLN A 230 -3.23 -8.11 20.72
N VAL A 231 -2.85 -9.07 19.87
CA VAL A 231 -2.48 -8.82 18.47
C VAL A 231 -3.66 -9.14 17.58
N TRP A 232 -4.00 -8.19 16.72
CA TRP A 232 -5.11 -8.28 15.79
C TRP A 232 -4.63 -8.16 14.34
N PHE A 233 -5.35 -8.80 13.45
CA PHE A 233 -5.21 -8.67 12.01
C PHE A 233 -6.34 -7.80 11.46
N ARG A 234 -6.04 -6.52 11.21
CA ARG A 234 -6.98 -5.59 10.58
C ARG A 234 -7.02 -5.83 9.10
N ASN A 235 -8.18 -6.20 8.57
CA ASN A 235 -8.31 -6.57 7.17
C ASN A 235 -9.70 -6.25 6.61
N ALA A 236 -9.80 -6.02 5.30
CA ALA A 236 -11.08 -5.96 4.60
C ALA A 236 -11.54 -7.40 4.33
N SER A 237 -12.38 -7.90 5.23
CA SER A 237 -12.85 -9.29 5.20
C SER A 237 -13.91 -9.51 4.11
N SER A 238 -13.63 -10.46 3.21
CA SER A 238 -14.59 -10.93 2.20
C SER A 238 -15.54 -12.01 2.72
N LEU A 239 -15.33 -12.50 3.96
CA LEU A 239 -16.18 -13.53 4.55
C LEU A 239 -17.60 -13.01 4.76
N ASP A 240 -18.62 -13.83 4.43
CA ASP A 240 -20.03 -13.46 4.51
C ASP A 240 -20.45 -12.98 5.90
N ALA A 241 -19.85 -13.52 6.96
CA ALA A 241 -20.08 -13.10 8.33
C ALA A 241 -19.68 -11.64 8.61
N ASN A 242 -18.75 -11.07 7.82
CA ASN A 242 -18.20 -9.74 8.07
C ASN A 242 -18.49 -8.75 6.94
N ARG A 243 -18.05 -9.06 5.71
CA ARG A 243 -18.19 -8.21 4.51
C ARG A 243 -17.80 -6.74 4.73
N LYS A 244 -16.77 -6.49 5.57
CA LYS A 244 -16.28 -5.15 5.93
C LYS A 244 -14.87 -5.22 6.52
N VAL A 245 -14.26 -4.06 6.75
CA VAL A 245 -13.01 -3.94 7.50
C VAL A 245 -13.24 -4.28 8.97
N VAL A 246 -12.49 -5.26 9.47
CA VAL A 246 -12.58 -5.77 10.86
C VAL A 246 -11.19 -6.07 11.43
N ASP A 247 -11.13 -6.16 12.76
CA ASP A 247 -10.01 -6.74 13.49
C ASP A 247 -10.32 -8.20 13.82
N SER A 248 -9.52 -9.12 13.27
CA SER A 248 -9.60 -10.55 13.55
C SER A 248 -8.48 -10.93 14.53
N ALA A 249 -8.76 -11.81 15.51
CA ALA A 249 -7.74 -12.29 16.44
C ALA A 249 -6.60 -12.97 15.65
N PHE A 250 -5.40 -12.38 15.71
CA PHE A 250 -4.30 -12.72 14.78
C PHE A 250 -3.93 -14.20 14.83
N LEU A 251 -3.68 -14.72 16.03
CA LEU A 251 -3.22 -16.09 16.21
C LEU A 251 -4.25 -17.12 15.74
N GLU A 252 -5.51 -16.93 16.12
CA GLU A 252 -6.59 -17.82 15.73
C GLU A 252 -6.79 -17.82 14.21
N TYR A 253 -6.81 -16.61 13.62
CA TYR A 253 -7.00 -16.47 12.19
C TYR A 253 -5.85 -17.08 11.38
N MET A 254 -4.60 -16.81 11.78
CA MET A 254 -3.42 -17.18 10.96
C MET A 254 -2.98 -18.64 11.13
N ARG A 255 -3.23 -19.27 12.27
CA ARG A 255 -2.94 -20.71 12.47
C ARG A 255 -3.69 -21.62 11.51
N ALA A 256 -4.86 -21.22 11.07
CA ALA A 256 -5.68 -21.95 10.09
C ALA A 256 -5.24 -21.71 8.63
N LYS A 257 -4.22 -20.85 8.40
CA LYS A 257 -3.75 -20.50 7.07
C LYS A 257 -2.46 -21.25 6.71
N PRO A 258 -2.12 -21.37 5.41
CA PRO A 258 -0.87 -21.98 4.97
C PRO A 258 0.38 -21.31 5.55
N GLY A 259 0.33 -20.00 5.79
CA GLY A 259 1.42 -19.25 6.38
C GLY A 259 1.24 -17.74 6.23
N ILE A 260 2.24 -17.00 6.68
CA ILE A 260 2.27 -15.53 6.60
C ILE A 260 3.57 -15.02 6.01
N VAL A 261 3.45 -13.95 5.23
CA VAL A 261 4.55 -13.09 4.76
C VAL A 261 4.42 -11.75 5.50
N VAL A 262 5.50 -11.26 6.08
CA VAL A 262 5.46 -10.03 6.90
C VAL A 262 6.33 -8.96 6.27
N LEU A 263 5.72 -7.83 5.93
CA LEU A 263 6.40 -6.66 5.38
C LEU A 263 6.30 -5.50 6.37
N ARG A 264 7.39 -4.74 6.49
CA ARG A 264 7.44 -3.52 7.30
C ARG A 264 7.72 -2.33 6.44
N ALA A 265 6.87 -1.30 6.51
CA ALA A 265 7.03 -0.05 5.77
C ALA A 265 8.38 0.63 6.05
N GLU A 266 8.95 1.27 5.02
CA GLU A 266 10.21 2.00 5.05
C GLU A 266 9.99 3.52 5.12
#